data_afdc5ef0d5617d6c6773c50a8f389098
#
_entry.id   afdc5ef0d5617d6c6773c50a8f389098
#
_cell.length_a   1.000
_cell.length_b   1.000
_cell.length_c   1.000
_cell.angle_alpha   90.00
_cell.angle_beta   90.00
_cell.angle_gamma   90.00
#
_symmetry.space_group_name_H-M   'P 1'
#
loop_
_entity.id
_entity.type
_entity.pdbx_description
1 polymer ?
#
loop_
_entity_poly.entity_id
_entity_poly.type
_entity_poly.pdbx_seq_one_letter_code
_entity_poly.pdbx_strand_id
1 'polypeptide(L)'
;DNTQENTTINDIEINFYDSAYIDTNYLPSAIERLKIYRKINKIKSSADLIDIKNNLIDRCGKMPPETKNIIENKKLEIIARSIGIKSIKSNKLNTSFLITSDFSESKFDKLISLVKSDPQKFAIDQENKFIYKLNELESITRRQKVTDFLNALL
;
A
#
# COMPACT_ATOMS: atom_id res chain seq x y z
N ASP A 1 3.65 35.83 0.11
CA ASP A 1 3.66 34.65 0.98
C ASP A 1 3.22 33.44 0.23
N ASN A 2 4.08 33.01 -0.66
CA ASN A 2 3.86 31.80 -1.44
C ASN A 2 4.52 30.63 -0.74
N THR A 3 3.91 30.18 0.34
CA THR A 3 4.05 28.81 0.76
C THR A 3 3.13 27.97 -0.12
N GLN A 4 3.51 27.79 -1.36
CA GLN A 4 3.03 26.64 -2.09
C GLN A 4 3.66 25.44 -1.38
N GLU A 5 2.89 24.88 -0.51
CA GLU A 5 3.18 23.59 0.03
C GLU A 5 3.33 22.63 -1.14
N ASN A 6 4.55 22.19 -1.33
CA ASN A 6 4.88 21.09 -2.21
C ASN A 6 4.32 19.80 -1.62
N THR A 7 3.01 19.70 -1.57
CA THR A 7 2.30 18.59 -0.91
C THR A 7 2.10 17.40 -1.79
N THR A 8 2.46 17.46 -3.07
CA THR A 8 2.04 16.42 -4.01
C THR A 8 3.16 15.64 -4.65
N ILE A 9 4.42 16.02 -4.42
CA ILE A 9 5.54 15.44 -5.17
C ILE A 9 5.86 14.01 -4.75
N ASN A 10 5.37 13.56 -3.57
CA ASN A 10 5.74 12.25 -3.01
C ASN A 10 4.55 11.41 -2.54
N ASP A 11 3.35 11.70 -3.01
CA ASP A 11 2.19 10.90 -2.64
C ASP A 11 2.24 9.54 -3.35
N ILE A 12 2.20 8.49 -2.55
CA ILE A 12 2.17 7.11 -3.04
C ILE A 12 0.72 6.68 -3.11
N GLU A 13 0.30 6.17 -4.26
CA GLU A 13 -1.04 5.67 -4.47
C GLU A 13 -1.09 4.16 -4.23
N ILE A 14 -1.95 3.74 -3.33
CA ILE A 14 -2.26 2.33 -3.07
C ILE A 14 -3.75 2.12 -3.36
N ASN A 15 -4.06 1.28 -4.34
CA ASN A 15 -5.44 1.02 -4.70
C ASN A 15 -5.67 -0.46 -5.01
N PHE A 16 -6.45 -1.13 -4.18
CA PHE A 16 -6.87 -2.52 -4.39
C PHE A 16 -8.31 -2.63 -4.89
N TYR A 17 -8.93 -1.50 -5.23
CA TYR A 17 -10.31 -1.43 -5.72
C TYR A 17 -11.31 -2.09 -4.77
N ASP A 18 -11.08 -1.91 -3.48
CA ASP A 18 -11.97 -2.32 -2.40
C ASP A 18 -12.26 -1.14 -1.46
N SER A 19 -13.12 -1.38 -0.49
CA SER A 19 -13.48 -0.36 0.48
C SER A 19 -12.42 -0.24 1.58
N ALA A 20 -11.98 0.99 1.85
CA ALA A 20 -11.01 1.29 2.90
C ALA A 20 -11.45 2.57 3.62
N TYR A 21 -12.10 2.41 4.76
CA TYR A 21 -12.61 3.52 5.56
C TYR A 21 -12.77 3.08 7.02
N ILE A 22 -12.86 4.05 7.93
CA ILE A 22 -13.19 3.76 9.32
C ILE A 22 -14.71 3.64 9.43
N ASP A 23 -15.18 2.45 9.79
CA ASP A 23 -16.61 2.15 9.92
C ASP A 23 -17.24 2.99 11.03
N THR A 24 -18.42 3.56 10.75
CA THR A 24 -19.14 4.42 11.70
C THR A 24 -19.65 3.65 12.93
N ASN A 25 -19.89 2.36 12.81
CA ASN A 25 -20.23 1.52 13.94
C ASN A 25 -19.01 1.18 14.79
N TYR A 26 -17.83 1.12 14.16
CA TYR A 26 -16.59 0.84 14.86
C TYR A 26 -16.09 2.05 15.66
N LEU A 27 -16.13 3.23 15.07
CA LEU A 27 -15.79 4.50 15.73
C LEU A 27 -16.86 5.54 15.39
N PRO A 28 -17.90 5.67 16.21
CA PRO A 28 -19.09 6.48 15.89
C PRO A 28 -18.84 7.98 15.78
N SER A 29 -17.88 8.53 16.52
CA SER A 29 -17.60 9.95 16.52
C SER A 29 -16.90 10.37 15.21
N ALA A 30 -17.55 11.26 14.44
CA ALA A 30 -16.97 11.82 13.22
C ALA A 30 -15.66 12.59 13.50
N ILE A 31 -15.62 13.30 14.62
CA ILE A 31 -14.42 14.05 15.03
C ILE A 31 -13.26 13.09 15.32
N GLU A 32 -13.54 12.01 16.04
CA GLU A 32 -12.53 10.99 16.35
C GLU A 32 -12.04 10.29 15.09
N ARG A 33 -12.93 9.94 14.15
CA ARG A 33 -12.53 9.37 12.87
C ARG A 33 -11.60 10.31 12.10
N LEU A 34 -11.95 11.60 12.06
CA LEU A 34 -11.11 12.59 11.38
C LEU A 34 -9.71 12.69 12.00
N LYS A 35 -9.63 12.67 13.32
CA LYS A 35 -8.35 12.68 14.04
C LYS A 35 -7.51 11.45 13.70
N ILE A 36 -8.12 10.27 13.63
CA ILE A 36 -7.41 9.02 13.27
C ILE A 36 -6.92 9.08 11.82
N TYR A 37 -7.74 9.52 10.88
CA TYR A 37 -7.32 9.70 9.48
C TYR A 37 -6.10 10.63 9.39
N ARG A 38 -6.09 11.73 10.10
CA ARG A 38 -4.98 12.67 10.12
C ARG A 38 -3.71 12.05 10.70
N LYS A 39 -3.83 11.30 11.79
CA LYS A 39 -2.70 10.59 12.38
C LYS A 39 -2.11 9.56 11.41
N ILE A 40 -2.95 8.75 10.78
CA ILE A 40 -2.52 7.75 9.81
C ILE A 40 -1.80 8.40 8.63
N ASN A 41 -2.34 9.50 8.10
CA ASN A 41 -1.73 10.21 6.97
C ASN A 41 -0.31 10.73 7.27
N LYS A 42 -0.04 11.05 8.52
CA LYS A 42 1.27 11.57 8.95
C LYS A 42 2.29 10.47 9.28
N ILE A 43 1.87 9.23 9.39
CA ILE A 43 2.74 8.12 9.76
C ILE A 43 3.74 7.84 8.64
N LYS A 44 5.01 7.66 9.03
CA LYS A 44 6.11 7.30 8.14
C LYS A 44 6.85 6.04 8.58
N SER A 45 6.52 5.49 9.75
CA SER A 45 7.17 4.30 10.28
C SER A 45 6.17 3.20 10.60
N SER A 46 6.61 1.95 10.44
CA SER A 46 5.80 0.78 10.79
C SER A 46 5.48 0.73 12.29
N ALA A 47 6.41 1.18 13.14
CA ALA A 47 6.20 1.19 14.59
C ALA A 47 5.03 2.09 14.98
N ASP A 48 4.97 3.30 14.44
CA ASP A 48 3.89 4.24 14.72
C ASP A 48 2.54 3.71 14.20
N LEU A 49 2.56 3.01 13.08
CA LEU A 49 1.35 2.40 12.53
C LEU A 49 0.82 1.28 13.44
N ILE A 50 1.71 0.46 13.97
CA ILE A 50 1.36 -0.60 14.94
C ILE A 50 0.75 0.02 16.19
N ASP A 51 1.30 1.12 16.69
CA ASP A 51 0.78 1.81 17.87
C ASP A 51 -0.66 2.32 17.65
N ILE A 52 -0.94 2.93 16.51
CA ILE A 52 -2.30 3.36 16.17
C ILE A 52 -3.25 2.17 16.05
N LYS A 53 -2.82 1.11 15.38
CA LYS A 53 -3.61 -0.12 15.23
C LYS A 53 -3.97 -0.70 16.59
N ASN A 54 -2.99 -0.86 17.48
CA ASN A 54 -3.20 -1.40 18.82
C ASN A 54 -4.12 -0.51 19.65
N ASN A 55 -3.94 0.80 19.57
CA ASN A 55 -4.80 1.75 20.26
C ASN A 55 -6.26 1.64 19.81
N LEU A 56 -6.51 1.53 18.51
CA LEU A 56 -7.86 1.35 17.98
C LEU A 56 -8.49 0.03 18.45
N ILE A 57 -7.73 -1.06 18.42
CA ILE A 57 -8.20 -2.38 18.89
C ILE A 57 -8.52 -2.34 20.38
N ASP A 58 -7.68 -1.71 21.19
CA ASP A 58 -7.89 -1.59 22.64
C ASP A 58 -9.12 -0.77 22.97
N ARG A 59 -9.40 0.29 22.20
CA ARG A 59 -10.54 1.19 22.42
C ARG A 59 -11.84 0.68 21.83
N CYS A 60 -11.78 0.10 20.64
CA CYS A 60 -12.95 -0.18 19.81
C CYS A 60 -13.17 -1.67 19.54
N GLY A 61 -12.23 -2.53 19.90
CA GLY A 61 -12.30 -3.95 19.65
C GLY A 61 -11.78 -4.34 18.26
N LYS A 62 -12.18 -5.53 17.81
CA LYS A 62 -11.73 -6.09 16.52
C LYS A 62 -12.10 -5.17 15.36
N MET A 63 -11.12 -4.87 14.52
CA MET A 63 -11.33 -4.04 13.32
C MET A 63 -12.20 -4.72 12.29
N PRO A 64 -13.19 -4.01 11.72
CA PRO A 64 -13.87 -4.46 10.51
C PRO A 64 -12.90 -4.53 9.34
N PRO A 65 -13.19 -5.35 8.30
CA PRO A 65 -12.32 -5.48 7.13
C PRO A 65 -12.00 -4.15 6.44
N GLU A 66 -12.95 -3.25 6.30
CA GLU A 66 -12.75 -1.94 5.66
C GLU A 66 -11.78 -1.05 6.44
N THR A 67 -11.86 -1.08 7.76
CA THR A 67 -10.94 -0.33 8.63
C THR A 67 -9.54 -0.95 8.61
N LYS A 68 -9.47 -2.28 8.63
CA LYS A 68 -8.20 -3.00 8.50
C LYS A 68 -7.49 -2.65 7.19
N ASN A 69 -8.24 -2.48 6.10
CA ASN A 69 -7.69 -2.13 4.80
C ASN A 69 -6.95 -0.78 4.81
N ILE A 70 -7.41 0.20 5.60
CA ILE A 70 -6.70 1.47 5.76
C ILE A 70 -5.30 1.24 6.34
N ILE A 71 -5.20 0.42 7.37
CA ILE A 71 -3.93 0.09 8.03
C ILE A 71 -3.01 -0.65 7.08
N GLU A 72 -3.53 -1.66 6.38
CA GLU A 72 -2.74 -2.45 5.44
C GLU A 72 -2.28 -1.62 4.24
N ASN A 73 -3.11 -0.71 3.73
CA ASN A 73 -2.72 0.21 2.66
C ASN A 73 -1.60 1.15 3.12
N LYS A 74 -1.65 1.66 4.34
CA LYS A 74 -0.58 2.50 4.88
C LYS A 74 0.72 1.72 5.06
N LYS A 75 0.64 0.48 5.50
CA LYS A 75 1.79 -0.41 5.58
C LYS A 75 2.46 -0.59 4.22
N LEU A 76 1.68 -0.82 3.17
CA LEU A 76 2.19 -0.92 1.80
C LEU A 76 2.79 0.40 1.31
N GLU A 77 2.16 1.52 1.63
CA GLU A 77 2.70 2.85 1.30
C GLU A 77 4.08 3.07 1.91
N ILE A 78 4.27 2.72 3.18
CA ILE A 78 5.55 2.85 3.88
C ILE A 78 6.62 2.00 3.19
N ILE A 79 6.31 0.75 2.86
CA ILE A 79 7.22 -0.15 2.15
C ILE A 79 7.54 0.40 0.76
N ALA A 80 6.53 0.80 0.01
CA ALA A 80 6.67 1.34 -1.34
C ALA A 80 7.57 2.57 -1.37
N ARG A 81 7.38 3.48 -0.42
CA ARG A 81 8.22 4.67 -0.28
C ARG A 81 9.68 4.31 -0.05
N SER A 82 9.93 3.32 0.78
CA SER A 82 11.30 2.91 1.13
C SER A 82 12.07 2.30 -0.05
N ILE A 83 11.39 1.71 -1.02
CA ILE A 83 12.03 1.04 -2.16
C ILE A 83 11.89 1.78 -3.49
N GLY A 84 11.16 2.90 -3.53
CA GLY A 84 11.03 3.71 -4.73
C GLY A 84 9.87 3.33 -5.64
N ILE A 85 8.79 2.81 -5.08
CA ILE A 85 7.54 2.55 -5.80
C ILE A 85 6.58 3.71 -5.56
N LYS A 86 6.03 4.26 -6.63
CA LYS A 86 5.12 5.41 -6.59
C LYS A 86 3.65 5.02 -6.54
N SER A 87 3.28 3.89 -7.12
CA SER A 87 1.91 3.40 -7.05
C SER A 87 1.84 1.89 -7.07
N ILE A 88 0.85 1.36 -6.38
CA ILE A 88 0.46 -0.05 -6.39
C ILE A 88 -1.04 -0.09 -6.68
N LYS A 89 -1.41 -0.66 -7.83
CA LYS A 89 -2.81 -0.82 -8.23
C LYS A 89 -3.08 -2.29 -8.49
N SER A 90 -4.01 -2.86 -7.75
CA SER A 90 -4.31 -4.30 -7.81
C SER A 90 -5.78 -4.52 -8.09
N ASN A 91 -6.09 -5.01 -9.28
CA ASN A 91 -7.42 -5.49 -9.65
C ASN A 91 -7.47 -7.03 -9.66
N LYS A 92 -8.57 -7.61 -10.12
CA LYS A 92 -8.77 -9.07 -10.14
C LYS A 92 -7.76 -9.83 -10.99
N LEU A 93 -7.13 -9.18 -11.96
CA LEU A 93 -6.23 -9.83 -12.91
C LEU A 93 -4.76 -9.57 -12.60
N ASN A 94 -4.42 -8.32 -12.28
CA ASN A 94 -3.04 -7.88 -12.17
C ASN A 94 -2.83 -6.91 -11.01
N THR A 95 -1.62 -6.93 -10.47
CA THR A 95 -1.10 -5.85 -9.67
C THR A 95 -0.02 -5.13 -10.46
N SER A 96 -0.14 -3.81 -10.59
CA SER A 96 0.86 -2.99 -11.27
C SER A 96 1.61 -2.10 -10.29
N PHE A 97 2.93 -1.99 -10.50
CA PHE A 97 3.82 -1.18 -9.69
C PHE A 97 4.48 -0.13 -10.58
N LEU A 98 4.26 1.14 -10.28
CA LEU A 98 4.97 2.23 -10.94
C LEU A 98 6.28 2.49 -10.18
N ILE A 99 7.40 2.26 -10.87
CA ILE A 99 8.74 2.36 -10.30
C ILE A 99 9.30 3.75 -10.58
N THR A 100 9.90 4.37 -9.57
CA THR A 100 10.57 5.67 -9.70
C THR A 100 12.05 5.49 -10.04
N SER A 101 12.72 6.60 -10.38
CA SER A 101 14.17 6.62 -10.57
C SER A 101 14.97 6.32 -9.30
N ASP A 102 14.33 6.40 -8.12
CA ASP A 102 14.96 6.08 -6.84
C ASP A 102 14.99 4.57 -6.55
N PHE A 103 14.36 3.78 -7.39
CA PHE A 103 14.39 2.32 -7.24
C PHE A 103 15.81 1.81 -7.49
N SER A 104 16.33 0.98 -6.58
CA SER A 104 17.71 0.52 -6.67
C SER A 104 17.94 -0.40 -7.88
N GLU A 105 19.13 -0.30 -8.48
CA GLU A 105 19.50 -1.16 -9.60
C GLU A 105 19.49 -2.64 -9.23
N SER A 106 19.93 -2.99 -8.03
CA SER A 106 19.96 -4.38 -7.58
C SER A 106 18.56 -4.96 -7.46
N LYS A 107 17.59 -4.18 -6.96
CA LYS A 107 16.19 -4.59 -6.91
C LYS A 107 15.56 -4.65 -8.29
N PHE A 108 15.91 -3.71 -9.15
CA PHE A 108 15.46 -3.70 -10.55
C PHE A 108 15.94 -4.95 -11.28
N ASP A 109 17.19 -5.34 -11.09
CA ASP A 109 17.74 -6.58 -11.66
C ASP A 109 17.01 -7.83 -11.17
N LYS A 110 16.58 -7.85 -9.89
CA LYS A 110 15.73 -8.91 -9.38
C LYS A 110 14.38 -8.96 -10.09
N LEU A 111 13.75 -7.82 -10.34
CA LEU A 111 12.49 -7.76 -11.10
C LEU A 111 12.66 -8.28 -12.52
N ILE A 112 13.73 -7.89 -13.20
CA ILE A 112 14.03 -8.36 -14.55
C ILE A 112 14.25 -9.89 -14.55
N SER A 113 14.96 -10.40 -13.56
CA SER A 113 15.16 -11.85 -13.41
C SER A 113 13.85 -12.61 -13.23
N LEU A 114 12.91 -12.04 -12.47
CA LEU A 114 11.58 -12.64 -12.28
C LEU A 114 10.79 -12.67 -13.60
N VAL A 115 10.84 -11.60 -14.38
CA VAL A 115 10.16 -11.56 -15.69
C VAL A 115 10.73 -12.62 -16.63
N LYS A 116 12.04 -12.83 -16.61
CA LYS A 116 12.72 -13.83 -17.45
C LYS A 116 12.45 -15.25 -16.98
N SER A 117 12.45 -15.49 -15.68
CA SER A 117 12.29 -16.83 -15.11
C SER A 117 10.83 -17.29 -15.03
N ASP A 118 9.90 -16.38 -14.87
CA ASP A 118 8.47 -16.70 -14.76
C ASP A 118 7.60 -15.67 -15.50
N PRO A 119 7.64 -15.69 -16.85
CA PRO A 119 6.90 -14.73 -17.66
C PRO A 119 5.38 -14.91 -17.60
N GLN A 120 4.89 -16.03 -17.06
CA GLN A 120 3.46 -16.22 -16.82
C GLN A 120 2.98 -15.43 -15.61
N LYS A 121 3.85 -15.18 -14.65
CA LYS A 121 3.54 -14.48 -13.42
C LYS A 121 3.91 -13.01 -13.44
N PHE A 122 4.99 -12.66 -14.11
CA PHE A 122 5.57 -11.33 -14.09
C PHE A 122 5.78 -10.78 -15.50
N ALA A 123 5.54 -9.49 -15.65
CA ALA A 123 5.75 -8.79 -16.92
C ALA A 123 6.15 -7.34 -16.67
N ILE A 124 6.66 -6.69 -17.70
CA ILE A 124 6.81 -5.23 -17.74
C ILE A 124 5.95 -4.74 -18.90
N ASP A 125 5.09 -3.76 -18.65
CA ASP A 125 4.22 -3.22 -19.67
C ASP A 125 4.90 -2.09 -20.47
N GLN A 126 4.16 -1.54 -21.45
CA GLN A 126 4.66 -0.48 -22.33
C GLN A 126 4.92 0.84 -21.59
N GLU A 127 4.34 1.03 -20.42
CA GLU A 127 4.52 2.22 -19.58
C GLU A 127 5.59 2.03 -18.51
N ASN A 128 6.38 0.96 -18.61
CA ASN A 128 7.43 0.57 -17.66
C ASN A 128 6.91 0.26 -16.25
N LYS A 129 5.68 -0.19 -16.17
CA LYS A 129 5.14 -0.72 -14.92
C LYS A 129 5.50 -2.19 -14.79
N PHE A 130 5.92 -2.58 -13.60
CA PHE A 130 6.09 -3.98 -13.27
C PHE A 130 4.72 -4.60 -12.96
N ILE A 131 4.41 -5.73 -13.56
CA ILE A 131 3.13 -6.41 -13.43
C ILE A 131 3.32 -7.73 -12.71
N TYR A 132 2.56 -7.92 -11.64
CA TYR A 132 2.42 -9.19 -10.94
C TYR A 132 1.02 -9.74 -11.23
N LYS A 133 0.96 -10.85 -11.96
CA LYS A 133 -0.31 -11.47 -12.38
C LYS A 133 -0.84 -12.34 -11.24
N LEU A 134 -1.81 -11.80 -10.52
CA LEU A 134 -2.48 -12.47 -9.41
C LEU A 134 -3.92 -12.78 -9.83
N ASN A 135 -4.22 -14.03 -10.15
CA ASN A 135 -5.58 -14.47 -10.49
C ASN A 135 -6.42 -14.72 -9.23
N GLU A 136 -6.33 -13.81 -8.27
CA GLU A 136 -7.08 -13.87 -7.03
C GLU A 136 -8.25 -12.88 -7.08
N LEU A 137 -9.45 -13.37 -6.78
CA LEU A 137 -10.65 -12.53 -6.78
C LEU A 137 -10.73 -11.63 -5.55
N GLU A 138 -10.26 -12.12 -4.40
CA GLU A 138 -10.36 -11.41 -3.13
C GLU A 138 -9.21 -10.42 -2.94
N SER A 139 -9.54 -9.18 -2.63
CA SER A 139 -8.55 -8.13 -2.41
C SER A 139 -7.67 -8.38 -1.18
N ILE A 140 -8.19 -9.03 -0.16
CA ILE A 140 -7.43 -9.40 1.05
C ILE A 140 -6.28 -10.33 0.68
N THR A 141 -6.54 -11.37 -0.12
CA THR A 141 -5.51 -12.33 -0.57
C THR A 141 -4.49 -11.63 -1.46
N ARG A 142 -4.92 -10.79 -2.39
CA ARG A 142 -4.03 -10.01 -3.24
C ARG A 142 -3.13 -9.09 -2.42
N ARG A 143 -3.69 -8.39 -1.44
CA ARG A 143 -2.94 -7.49 -0.56
C ARG A 143 -1.87 -8.24 0.21
N GLN A 144 -2.18 -9.42 0.72
CA GLN A 144 -1.20 -10.26 1.43
C GLN A 144 -0.07 -10.73 0.51
N LYS A 145 -0.39 -11.19 -0.69
CA LYS A 145 0.62 -11.63 -1.66
C LYS A 145 1.53 -10.48 -2.12
N VAL A 146 0.95 -9.30 -2.32
CA VAL A 146 1.73 -8.11 -2.65
C VAL A 146 2.66 -7.72 -1.51
N THR A 147 2.16 -7.76 -0.28
CA THR A 147 2.97 -7.49 0.92
C THR A 147 4.14 -8.47 1.03
N ASP A 148 3.88 -9.75 0.86
CA ASP A 148 4.92 -10.79 0.91
C ASP A 148 5.95 -10.60 -0.20
N PHE A 149 5.49 -10.27 -1.41
CA PHE A 149 6.37 -9.98 -2.55
C PHE A 149 7.30 -8.80 -2.27
N LEU A 150 6.76 -7.70 -1.77
CA LEU A 150 7.56 -6.51 -1.46
C LEU A 150 8.54 -6.76 -0.31
N ASN A 151 8.13 -7.50 0.71
CA ASN A 151 9.02 -7.88 1.81
C ASN A 151 10.17 -8.74 1.32
N ALA A 152 9.96 -9.60 0.34
CA ALA A 152 11.01 -10.40 -0.27
C ALA A 152 12.02 -9.57 -1.08
N LEU A 153 11.61 -8.39 -1.56
CA LEU A 153 12.51 -7.45 -2.24
C LEU A 153 13.38 -6.63 -1.27
N LEU A 154 12.92 -6.46 -0.03
CA LEU A 154 13.69 -5.75 0.97
C LEU A 154 14.92 -6.59 1.39
#